data_20919f8c2efaa00ee5644e437876b20f
#
_entry.id   20919f8c2efaa00ee5644e437876b20f
#
_cell.length_a   1.000
_cell.length_b   1.000
_cell.length_c   1.000
_cell.angle_alpha   90.00
_cell.angle_beta   90.00
_cell.angle_gamma   90.00
#
_symmetry.space_group_name_H-M   'P 1'
#
loop_
_entity.id
_entity.type
_entity.pdbx_description
1 polymer ?
#
loop_
_entity_poly.entity_id
_entity_poly.type
_entity_poly.pdbx_seq_one_letter_code
_entity_poly.pdbx_strand_id
1 'polypeptide(L)'
;MTLTIFDQKGFALHDGPGIRTTVFCKGCPLRCLWCHNPEGLSPTPQLCVKENACVHCGKCRVPCTHPDCQPYGRCLHICPAGCISVAGKSVDTAELARSLAKDKDIFTASGDGASGGGVTFSGGEPLLQWQAVVDCATLLRDMGIHVAIETSGHATPEVFRKTIDAMDYVIMDVKLADPVAHKRYTGVDNRYILANLRTLQESGKPCILRTPLIPGITDTDENLTAIRALVGDTPWETLPYNALAGAKYKNFGMTYGMDGLTQT
;
A
#
# COMPACT_ATOMS: atom_id res chain seq x y z
N MET A 1 -8.60 -7.62 16.70
CA MET A 1 -8.33 -6.17 16.48
C MET A 1 -9.04 -5.67 15.22
N THR A 2 -8.99 -4.37 14.91
CA THR A 2 -9.64 -3.81 13.71
C THR A 2 -8.58 -3.20 12.79
N LEU A 3 -8.60 -3.60 11.51
CA LEU A 3 -7.75 -3.08 10.44
C LEU A 3 -8.61 -2.30 9.44
N THR A 4 -8.21 -1.09 9.08
CA THR A 4 -8.89 -0.32 8.03
C THR A 4 -8.18 -0.54 6.70
N ILE A 5 -8.90 -1.10 5.74
CA ILE A 5 -8.39 -1.44 4.40
C ILE A 5 -9.22 -0.76 3.32
N PHE A 6 -8.66 -0.52 2.15
CA PHE A 6 -9.42 0.03 1.03
C PHE A 6 -9.63 -0.98 -0.11
N ASP A 7 -8.81 -2.01 -0.20
CA ASP A 7 -8.94 -3.04 -1.24
C ASP A 7 -8.33 -4.37 -0.80
N GLN A 8 -8.71 -5.44 -1.50
CA GLN A 8 -8.09 -6.76 -1.47
C GLN A 8 -7.98 -7.27 -2.91
N LYS A 9 -6.78 -7.62 -3.33
CA LYS A 9 -6.51 -8.10 -4.68
C LYS A 9 -5.93 -9.51 -4.63
N GLY A 10 -6.71 -10.48 -5.05
CA GLY A 10 -6.23 -11.85 -5.25
C GLY A 10 -5.37 -12.01 -6.50
N PHE A 11 -4.66 -13.13 -6.59
CA PHE A 11 -3.81 -13.50 -7.73
C PHE A 11 -2.72 -12.48 -8.08
N ALA A 12 -2.19 -11.76 -7.07
CA ALA A 12 -1.04 -10.87 -7.24
C ALA A 12 0.24 -11.70 -7.44
N LEU A 13 1.02 -11.37 -8.48
CA LEU A 13 2.24 -12.09 -8.87
C LEU A 13 3.53 -11.31 -8.56
N HIS A 14 3.40 -10.04 -8.18
CA HIS A 14 4.54 -9.13 -7.98
C HIS A 14 4.66 -8.61 -6.55
N ASP A 15 3.82 -9.08 -5.65
CA ASP A 15 3.73 -8.59 -4.28
C ASP A 15 4.42 -9.55 -3.28
N GLY A 16 5.47 -10.24 -3.72
CA GLY A 16 6.24 -11.23 -2.96
C GLY A 16 6.26 -12.60 -3.63
N PRO A 17 6.80 -13.64 -2.96
CA PRO A 17 6.93 -14.99 -3.52
C PRO A 17 5.56 -15.63 -3.79
N GLY A 18 5.46 -16.37 -4.90
CA GLY A 18 4.27 -17.14 -5.29
C GLY A 18 3.03 -16.29 -5.61
N ILE A 19 1.87 -16.93 -5.71
CA ILE A 19 0.58 -16.27 -5.91
C ILE A 19 0.09 -15.73 -4.56
N ARG A 20 -0.33 -14.47 -4.52
CA ARG A 20 -0.68 -13.80 -3.26
C ARG A 20 -2.05 -13.11 -3.31
N THR A 21 -2.63 -12.93 -2.13
CA THR A 21 -3.68 -11.93 -1.95
C THR A 21 -3.09 -10.72 -1.24
N THR A 22 -3.13 -9.56 -1.90
CA THR A 22 -2.64 -8.30 -1.33
C THR A 22 -3.77 -7.57 -0.64
N VAL A 23 -3.55 -7.23 0.63
CA VAL A 23 -4.46 -6.44 1.48
C VAL A 23 -3.95 -5.01 1.54
N PHE A 24 -4.73 -4.07 1.03
CA PHE A 24 -4.35 -2.66 0.95
C PHE A 24 -4.85 -1.87 2.14
N CYS A 25 -3.94 -1.54 3.06
CA CYS A 25 -4.21 -0.77 4.27
C CYS A 25 -4.47 0.71 3.97
N LYS A 26 -5.38 1.35 4.74
CA LYS A 26 -5.62 2.79 4.67
C LYS A 26 -4.69 3.59 5.59
N GLY A 27 -4.40 4.80 5.15
CA GLY A 27 -3.50 5.73 5.81
C GLY A 27 -2.06 5.58 5.32
N CYS A 28 -1.45 6.71 5.00
CA CYS A 28 -0.04 6.79 4.66
C CYS A 28 0.53 8.10 5.22
N PRO A 29 1.68 8.10 5.90
CA PRO A 29 2.33 9.34 6.33
C PRO A 29 3.01 10.06 5.17
N LEU A 30 3.31 9.35 4.07
CA LEU A 30 3.92 9.93 2.89
C LEU A 30 2.88 10.60 1.98
N ARG A 31 3.35 11.56 1.17
CA ARG A 31 2.59 12.27 0.14
C ARG A 31 3.39 12.30 -1.16
N CYS A 32 3.83 11.11 -1.59
CA CYS A 32 4.60 10.96 -2.84
C CYS A 32 3.84 11.58 -4.01
N LEU A 33 4.49 12.42 -4.80
CA LEU A 33 3.85 13.09 -5.95
C LEU A 33 3.32 12.08 -6.98
N TRP A 34 3.96 10.92 -7.08
CA TRP A 34 3.62 9.81 -8.00
C TRP A 34 2.78 8.71 -7.37
N CYS A 35 2.14 8.94 -6.22
CA CYS A 35 1.44 7.87 -5.51
C CYS A 35 0.34 7.25 -6.39
N HIS A 36 0.32 5.92 -6.50
CA HIS A 36 -0.65 5.18 -7.30
C HIS A 36 -1.96 4.90 -6.57
N ASN A 37 -1.99 5.09 -5.25
CA ASN A 37 -3.10 4.70 -4.39
C ASN A 37 -3.62 5.90 -3.58
N PRO A 38 -4.27 6.92 -4.23
CA PRO A 38 -4.86 8.05 -3.51
C PRO A 38 -5.89 7.59 -2.47
N GLU A 39 -6.57 6.48 -2.71
CA GLU A 39 -7.48 5.80 -1.78
C GLU A 39 -6.82 5.36 -0.48
N GLY A 40 -5.51 5.13 -0.50
CA GLY A 40 -4.71 4.76 0.66
C GLY A 40 -4.17 5.93 1.49
N LEU A 41 -4.26 7.17 1.01
CA LEU A 41 -3.62 8.32 1.67
C LEU A 41 -4.29 8.72 2.99
N SER A 42 -5.63 8.69 3.04
CA SER A 42 -6.38 8.98 4.27
C SER A 42 -6.50 7.73 5.14
N PRO A 43 -6.35 7.86 6.47
CA PRO A 43 -6.58 6.74 7.39
C PRO A 43 -8.06 6.39 7.57
N THR A 44 -8.98 7.29 7.19
CA THR A 44 -10.42 7.10 7.33
C THR A 44 -11.08 6.78 5.99
N PRO A 45 -12.22 6.06 5.98
CA PRO A 45 -13.02 5.86 4.79
C PRO A 45 -13.38 7.19 4.11
N GLN A 46 -13.33 7.22 2.78
CA GLN A 46 -13.56 8.42 1.98
C GLN A 46 -14.57 8.17 0.86
N LEU A 47 -15.35 9.20 0.56
CA LEU A 47 -16.22 9.19 -0.62
C LEU A 47 -15.37 9.08 -1.90
N CYS A 48 -15.73 8.16 -2.77
CA CYS A 48 -15.19 7.99 -4.11
C CYS A 48 -16.30 8.22 -5.13
N VAL A 49 -16.09 9.14 -6.05
CA VAL A 49 -17.02 9.43 -7.13
C VAL A 49 -16.30 9.21 -8.45
N LYS A 50 -16.67 8.15 -9.20
CA LYS A 50 -16.12 7.89 -10.55
C LYS A 50 -16.64 8.95 -11.52
N GLU A 51 -15.88 10.02 -11.72
CA GLU A 51 -16.26 11.17 -12.51
C GLU A 51 -16.63 10.79 -13.98
N ASN A 52 -15.90 9.88 -14.58
CA ASN A 52 -16.15 9.40 -15.95
C ASN A 52 -17.46 8.61 -16.10
N ALA A 53 -18.01 8.07 -15.01
CA ALA A 53 -19.29 7.37 -14.98
C ALA A 53 -20.45 8.27 -14.51
N CYS A 54 -20.14 9.47 -14.00
CA CYS A 54 -21.14 10.39 -13.47
C CYS A 54 -21.92 11.09 -14.58
N VAL A 55 -23.23 10.91 -14.61
CA VAL A 55 -24.13 11.58 -15.57
C VAL A 55 -24.64 12.93 -15.04
N HIS A 56 -24.07 13.46 -13.99
CA HIS A 56 -24.36 14.77 -13.37
C HIS A 56 -25.85 15.03 -13.06
N CYS A 57 -26.66 13.99 -12.82
CA CYS A 57 -28.10 14.11 -12.57
C CYS A 57 -28.48 14.75 -11.23
N GLY A 58 -27.52 14.98 -10.33
CA GLY A 58 -27.74 15.65 -9.05
C GLY A 58 -28.47 14.83 -7.97
N LYS A 59 -29.03 13.67 -8.26
CA LYS A 59 -29.87 12.88 -7.33
C LYS A 59 -29.15 12.56 -6.01
N CYS A 60 -27.85 12.29 -6.04
CA CYS A 60 -27.06 11.96 -4.84
C CYS A 60 -26.84 13.15 -3.89
N ARG A 61 -27.12 14.39 -4.34
CA ARG A 61 -26.95 15.62 -3.54
C ARG A 61 -28.21 15.99 -2.76
N VAL A 62 -29.30 15.23 -2.94
CA VAL A 62 -30.52 15.41 -2.14
C VAL A 62 -30.23 14.95 -0.71
N PRO A 63 -30.69 15.67 0.34
CA PRO A 63 -30.52 15.28 1.73
C PRO A 63 -30.95 13.83 1.95
N CYS A 64 -30.10 13.07 2.62
CA CYS A 64 -30.33 11.66 2.91
C CYS A 64 -30.16 11.43 4.41
N THR A 65 -31.13 10.79 5.03
CA THR A 65 -31.14 10.49 6.48
C THR A 65 -30.52 9.12 6.82
N HIS A 66 -30.14 8.34 5.79
CA HIS A 66 -29.52 7.04 6.03
C HIS A 66 -28.17 7.20 6.75
N PRO A 67 -27.90 6.47 7.84
CA PRO A 67 -26.71 6.63 8.67
C PRO A 67 -25.41 6.56 7.86
N ASP A 68 -25.30 5.60 6.93
CA ASP A 68 -24.08 5.41 6.11
C ASP A 68 -23.80 6.58 5.17
N CYS A 69 -24.82 7.40 4.85
CA CYS A 69 -24.70 8.53 3.94
C CYS A 69 -24.29 9.83 4.65
N GLN A 70 -24.67 9.96 5.93
CA GLN A 70 -24.48 11.21 6.70
C GLN A 70 -23.03 11.70 6.74
N PRO A 71 -22.00 10.83 6.94
CA PRO A 71 -20.62 11.28 7.00
C PRO A 71 -20.11 11.90 5.69
N TYR A 72 -20.77 11.62 4.57
CA TYR A 72 -20.30 12.00 3.23
C TYR A 72 -21.11 13.13 2.59
N GLY A 73 -22.22 13.56 3.21
CA GLY A 73 -23.09 14.60 2.65
C GLY A 73 -23.71 14.25 1.30
N ARG A 74 -23.72 12.97 0.92
CA ARG A 74 -24.28 12.43 -0.33
C ARG A 74 -24.94 11.09 -0.09
N CYS A 75 -26.04 10.83 -0.81
CA CYS A 75 -26.66 9.52 -0.79
C CYS A 75 -25.81 8.50 -1.56
N LEU A 76 -25.38 7.45 -0.89
CA LEU A 76 -24.55 6.38 -1.47
C LEU A 76 -25.38 5.41 -2.33
N HIS A 77 -26.71 5.37 -2.14
CA HIS A 77 -27.58 4.31 -2.67
C HIS A 77 -28.39 4.72 -3.91
N ILE A 78 -28.56 6.03 -4.15
CA ILE A 78 -29.51 6.52 -5.19
C ILE A 78 -28.87 6.69 -6.56
N CYS A 79 -27.57 6.50 -6.70
CA CYS A 79 -26.88 6.79 -7.96
C CYS A 79 -27.28 5.81 -9.08
N PRO A 80 -27.97 6.25 -10.16
CA PRO A 80 -28.39 5.34 -11.23
C PRO A 80 -27.23 4.80 -12.05
N ALA A 81 -26.09 5.50 -12.05
CA ALA A 81 -24.86 5.08 -12.74
C ALA A 81 -23.90 4.30 -11.83
N GLY A 82 -24.24 4.06 -10.57
CA GLY A 82 -23.37 3.32 -9.63
C GLY A 82 -21.97 3.93 -9.44
N CYS A 83 -21.82 5.24 -9.68
CA CYS A 83 -20.50 5.89 -9.67
C CYS A 83 -20.06 6.36 -8.28
N ILE A 84 -20.88 6.17 -7.25
CA ILE A 84 -20.57 6.57 -5.87
C ILE A 84 -20.27 5.34 -5.03
N SER A 85 -19.15 5.37 -4.32
CA SER A 85 -18.75 4.33 -3.38
C SER A 85 -17.98 4.94 -2.22
N VAL A 86 -17.69 4.16 -1.21
CA VAL A 86 -16.78 4.52 -0.12
C VAL A 86 -15.50 3.71 -0.27
N ALA A 87 -14.37 4.40 -0.37
CA ALA A 87 -13.05 3.77 -0.36
C ALA A 87 -12.61 3.61 1.09
N GLY A 88 -12.60 2.38 1.55
CA GLY A 88 -12.18 2.00 2.88
C GLY A 88 -13.32 1.41 3.73
N LYS A 89 -12.95 0.38 4.48
CA LYS A 89 -13.79 -0.29 5.46
C LYS A 89 -12.94 -0.78 6.61
N SER A 90 -13.49 -0.77 7.81
CA SER A 90 -12.88 -1.40 8.98
C SER A 90 -13.30 -2.86 9.04
N VAL A 91 -12.35 -3.77 9.21
CA VAL A 91 -12.55 -5.20 9.27
C VAL A 91 -11.93 -5.76 10.53
N ASP A 92 -12.58 -6.74 11.15
CA ASP A 92 -11.97 -7.50 12.25
C ASP A 92 -10.83 -8.38 11.72
N THR A 93 -9.68 -8.37 12.40
CA THR A 93 -8.48 -9.07 11.95
C THR A 93 -8.67 -10.60 11.91
N ALA A 94 -9.45 -11.17 12.84
CA ALA A 94 -9.71 -12.59 12.84
C ALA A 94 -10.70 -13.00 11.73
N GLU A 95 -11.68 -12.15 11.42
CA GLU A 95 -12.56 -12.37 10.27
C GLU A 95 -11.81 -12.26 8.96
N LEU A 96 -10.90 -11.26 8.85
CA LEU A 96 -10.06 -11.07 7.67
C LEU A 96 -9.15 -12.28 7.47
N ALA A 97 -8.45 -12.74 8.52
CA ALA A 97 -7.56 -13.91 8.43
C ALA A 97 -8.33 -15.17 8.00
N ARG A 98 -9.51 -15.43 8.58
CA ARG A 98 -10.36 -16.57 8.16
C ARG A 98 -10.83 -16.45 6.71
N SER A 99 -11.12 -15.24 6.24
CA SER A 99 -11.52 -15.01 4.86
C SER A 99 -10.37 -15.28 3.88
N LEU A 100 -9.17 -14.78 4.20
CA LEU A 100 -7.96 -14.97 3.39
C LEU A 100 -7.48 -16.43 3.38
N ALA A 101 -7.69 -17.15 4.48
CA ALA A 101 -7.31 -18.56 4.61
C ALA A 101 -8.10 -19.50 3.66
N LYS A 102 -9.20 -19.06 3.08
CA LYS A 102 -9.94 -19.84 2.07
C LYS A 102 -9.13 -20.10 0.81
N ASP A 103 -8.15 -19.24 0.51
CA ASP A 103 -7.29 -19.35 -0.67
C ASP A 103 -5.98 -20.11 -0.37
N LYS A 104 -5.87 -20.77 0.81
CA LYS A 104 -4.65 -21.46 1.25
C LYS A 104 -4.14 -22.49 0.23
N ASP A 105 -5.03 -23.26 -0.40
CA ASP A 105 -4.64 -24.27 -1.38
C ASP A 105 -3.98 -23.64 -2.62
N ILE A 106 -4.45 -22.46 -3.05
CA ILE A 106 -3.88 -21.67 -4.15
C ILE A 106 -2.49 -21.18 -3.76
N PHE A 107 -2.33 -20.66 -2.54
CA PHE A 107 -1.05 -20.20 -2.02
C PHE A 107 -0.02 -21.34 -1.98
N THR A 108 -0.43 -22.49 -1.47
CA THR A 108 0.44 -23.67 -1.35
C THR A 108 0.86 -24.21 -2.71
N ALA A 109 -0.06 -24.25 -3.67
CA ALA A 109 0.20 -24.80 -5.01
C ALA A 109 1.12 -23.90 -5.87
N SER A 110 1.31 -22.61 -5.48
CA SER A 110 2.04 -21.63 -6.28
C SER A 110 3.51 -21.47 -5.92
N GLY A 111 4.05 -22.25 -4.99
CA GLY A 111 5.41 -22.11 -4.52
C GLY A 111 6.22 -23.42 -4.57
N ASP A 112 7.51 -23.30 -4.29
CA ASP A 112 8.48 -24.40 -4.16
C ASP A 112 8.53 -25.03 -2.74
N GLY A 113 7.44 -24.87 -2.00
CA GLY A 113 7.26 -25.41 -0.64
C GLY A 113 7.63 -24.44 0.48
N ALA A 114 8.84 -23.90 0.50
CA ALA A 114 9.29 -22.98 1.56
C ALA A 114 8.97 -21.49 1.25
N SER A 115 8.80 -21.17 -0.03
CA SER A 115 8.56 -19.81 -0.55
C SER A 115 7.19 -19.70 -1.23
N GLY A 116 6.22 -20.48 -0.77
CA GLY A 116 4.87 -20.49 -1.34
C GLY A 116 4.17 -19.12 -1.32
N GLY A 117 3.10 -19.02 -2.09
CA GLY A 117 2.21 -17.86 -2.07
C GLY A 117 1.61 -17.58 -0.70
N GLY A 118 0.85 -16.52 -0.58
CA GLY A 118 0.26 -16.15 0.70
C GLY A 118 -0.40 -14.79 0.71
N VAL A 119 -0.28 -14.09 1.81
CA VAL A 119 -0.87 -12.76 1.99
C VAL A 119 0.22 -11.69 2.05
N THR A 120 -0.01 -10.55 1.40
CA THR A 120 0.85 -9.36 1.51
C THR A 120 0.04 -8.20 2.06
N PHE A 121 0.51 -7.58 3.12
CA PHE A 121 -0.01 -6.29 3.58
C PHE A 121 0.72 -5.16 2.85
N SER A 122 -0.02 -4.32 2.14
CA SER A 122 0.45 -3.18 1.35
C SER A 122 -0.54 -2.01 1.48
N GLY A 123 -0.63 -1.10 0.51
CA GLY A 123 -1.68 -0.10 0.38
C GLY A 123 -1.21 1.33 0.51
N GLY A 124 -1.57 2.01 1.59
CA GLY A 124 -0.97 3.25 2.03
C GLY A 124 0.37 2.94 2.69
N GLU A 125 0.38 2.85 4.03
CA GLU A 125 1.55 2.37 4.80
C GLU A 125 1.06 1.43 5.91
N PRO A 126 1.30 0.13 5.80
CA PRO A 126 0.84 -0.85 6.80
C PRO A 126 1.38 -0.58 8.20
N LEU A 127 2.59 -0.02 8.33
CA LEU A 127 3.20 0.33 9.61
C LEU A 127 2.38 1.36 10.40
N LEU A 128 1.50 2.13 9.74
CA LEU A 128 0.61 3.05 10.43
C LEU A 128 -0.45 2.32 11.29
N GLN A 129 -0.80 1.10 10.90
CA GLN A 129 -1.74 0.21 11.60
C GLN A 129 -1.04 -1.06 12.11
N TRP A 130 0.24 -0.96 12.48
CA TRP A 130 1.12 -2.09 12.73
C TRP A 130 0.58 -3.12 13.71
N GLN A 131 -0.12 -2.71 14.79
CA GLN A 131 -0.68 -3.65 15.76
C GLN A 131 -1.72 -4.58 15.14
N ALA A 132 -2.64 -4.03 14.34
CA ALA A 132 -3.65 -4.82 13.65
C ALA A 132 -3.05 -5.66 12.52
N VAL A 133 -2.01 -5.14 11.84
CA VAL A 133 -1.26 -5.89 10.82
C VAL A 133 -0.56 -7.08 11.45
N VAL A 134 0.15 -6.89 12.58
CA VAL A 134 0.82 -7.98 13.31
C VAL A 134 -0.17 -9.00 13.84
N ASP A 135 -1.30 -8.56 14.39
CA ASP A 135 -2.35 -9.46 14.88
C ASP A 135 -2.90 -10.36 13.75
N CYS A 136 -3.24 -9.77 12.61
CA CYS A 136 -3.72 -10.52 11.45
C CYS A 136 -2.63 -11.45 10.86
N ALA A 137 -1.38 -10.98 10.79
CA ALA A 137 -0.25 -11.76 10.31
C ALA A 137 0.00 -12.98 11.19
N THR A 138 -0.05 -12.82 12.52
CA THR A 138 0.11 -13.94 13.47
C THR A 138 -0.98 -15.00 13.24
N LEU A 139 -2.24 -14.58 13.13
CA LEU A 139 -3.35 -15.51 12.86
C LEU A 139 -3.18 -16.26 11.54
N LEU A 140 -2.71 -15.60 10.48
CA LEU A 140 -2.44 -16.22 9.19
C LEU A 140 -1.29 -17.25 9.27
N ARG A 141 -0.22 -16.90 9.96
CA ARG A 141 0.93 -17.79 10.17
C ARG A 141 0.55 -19.01 11.00
N ASP A 142 -0.27 -18.86 12.02
CA ASP A 142 -0.82 -19.98 12.81
C ASP A 142 -1.66 -20.94 11.94
N MET A 143 -2.27 -20.42 10.86
CA MET A 143 -2.95 -21.23 9.85
C MET A 143 -1.99 -21.80 8.79
N GLY A 144 -0.68 -21.57 8.90
CA GLY A 144 0.35 -22.04 7.95
C GLY A 144 0.34 -21.27 6.63
N ILE A 145 -0.03 -19.99 6.64
CA ILE A 145 -0.01 -19.11 5.46
C ILE A 145 1.19 -18.17 5.57
N HIS A 146 2.00 -18.11 4.52
CA HIS A 146 3.14 -17.23 4.42
C HIS A 146 2.69 -15.76 4.32
N VAL A 147 3.28 -14.88 5.14
CA VAL A 147 2.88 -13.47 5.22
C VAL A 147 4.04 -12.55 4.83
N ALA A 148 3.74 -11.61 3.94
CA ALA A 148 4.67 -10.56 3.53
C ALA A 148 4.12 -9.17 3.88
N ILE A 149 5.01 -8.19 3.92
CA ILE A 149 4.68 -6.77 4.02
C ILE A 149 5.40 -5.99 2.92
N GLU A 150 4.68 -5.07 2.28
CA GLU A 150 5.25 -4.04 1.42
C GLU A 150 5.12 -2.69 2.13
N THR A 151 6.25 -2.03 2.36
CA THR A 151 6.32 -0.83 3.21
C THR A 151 7.36 0.16 2.71
N SER A 152 7.13 1.44 2.97
CA SER A 152 8.17 2.47 2.83
C SER A 152 9.21 2.43 3.95
N GLY A 153 8.97 1.67 5.02
CA GLY A 153 9.81 1.66 6.21
C GLY A 153 9.71 2.92 7.08
N HIS A 154 8.76 3.82 6.84
CA HIS A 154 8.61 5.05 7.61
C HIS A 154 7.85 4.83 8.92
N ALA A 155 8.56 4.35 9.92
CA ALA A 155 8.07 4.17 11.29
C ALA A 155 9.26 4.29 12.28
N THR A 156 8.97 4.38 13.57
CA THR A 156 10.03 4.27 14.57
C THR A 156 10.70 2.90 14.48
N PRO A 157 12.00 2.77 14.82
CA PRO A 157 12.70 1.48 14.75
C PRO A 157 12.02 0.37 15.56
N GLU A 158 11.41 0.71 16.70
CA GLU A 158 10.67 -0.24 17.53
C GLU A 158 9.46 -0.81 16.78
N VAL A 159 8.63 0.05 16.17
CA VAL A 159 7.46 -0.35 15.40
C VAL A 159 7.87 -1.20 14.20
N PHE A 160 8.91 -0.75 13.47
CA PHE A 160 9.41 -1.48 12.33
C PHE A 160 9.86 -2.89 12.69
N ARG A 161 10.73 -3.02 13.73
CA ARG A 161 11.21 -4.32 14.19
C ARG A 161 10.07 -5.26 14.60
N LYS A 162 9.17 -4.80 15.47
CA LYS A 162 8.00 -5.60 15.89
C LYS A 162 7.18 -6.09 14.72
N THR A 163 7.04 -5.25 13.69
CA THR A 163 6.26 -5.63 12.51
C THR A 163 6.98 -6.66 11.66
N ILE A 164 8.25 -6.44 11.31
CA ILE A 164 8.97 -7.40 10.46
C ILE A 164 9.20 -8.74 11.15
N ASP A 165 9.27 -8.80 12.47
CA ASP A 165 9.40 -10.06 13.22
C ASP A 165 8.16 -10.97 13.02
N ALA A 166 6.99 -10.39 12.77
CA ALA A 166 5.75 -11.11 12.46
C ALA A 166 5.61 -11.50 10.99
N MET A 167 6.51 -11.05 10.10
CA MET A 167 6.47 -11.33 8.67
C MET A 167 7.45 -12.43 8.27
N ASP A 168 7.15 -13.14 7.20
CA ASP A 168 8.05 -14.11 6.58
C ASP A 168 8.89 -13.49 5.46
N TYR A 169 8.39 -12.43 4.84
CA TYR A 169 9.05 -11.71 3.75
C TYR A 169 8.79 -10.21 3.82
N VAL A 170 9.79 -9.39 3.49
CA VAL A 170 9.68 -7.92 3.51
C VAL A 170 10.02 -7.34 2.14
N ILE A 171 9.11 -6.54 1.62
CA ILE A 171 9.32 -5.70 0.44
C ILE A 171 9.44 -4.27 0.95
N MET A 172 10.58 -3.64 0.76
CA MET A 172 10.81 -2.29 1.29
C MET A 172 11.20 -1.32 0.19
N ASP A 173 10.49 -0.20 0.13
CA ASP A 173 10.77 0.86 -0.83
C ASP A 173 11.91 1.79 -0.37
N VAL A 174 12.94 1.93 -1.21
CA VAL A 174 14.00 2.94 -1.09
C VAL A 174 13.88 3.90 -2.26
N LYS A 175 13.18 5.02 -2.05
CA LYS A 175 12.77 5.91 -3.14
C LYS A 175 13.84 6.94 -3.51
N LEU A 176 14.45 7.57 -2.50
CA LEU A 176 15.47 8.61 -2.66
C LEU A 176 16.48 8.50 -1.52
N ALA A 177 17.77 8.58 -1.85
CA ALA A 177 18.86 8.53 -0.88
C ALA A 177 19.04 9.88 -0.16
N ASP A 178 18.91 10.99 -0.88
CA ASP A 178 19.05 12.34 -0.33
C ASP A 178 17.82 12.72 0.54
N PRO A 179 18.00 13.13 1.80
CA PRO A 179 16.89 13.42 2.72
C PRO A 179 16.10 14.68 2.33
N VAL A 180 16.72 15.65 1.67
CA VAL A 180 16.06 16.89 1.24
C VAL A 180 15.15 16.59 0.05
N ALA A 181 15.68 15.88 -0.94
CA ALA A 181 14.90 15.42 -2.09
C ALA A 181 13.77 14.48 -1.64
N HIS A 182 14.05 13.55 -0.73
CA HIS A 182 13.02 12.66 -0.18
C HIS A 182 11.88 13.45 0.43
N LYS A 183 12.19 14.43 1.30
CA LYS A 183 11.15 15.28 1.92
C LYS A 183 10.39 16.11 0.88
N ARG A 184 11.09 16.65 -0.13
CA ARG A 184 10.48 17.45 -1.21
C ARG A 184 9.44 16.65 -1.99
N TYR A 185 9.75 15.41 -2.35
CA TYR A 185 8.93 14.63 -3.27
C TYR A 185 7.97 13.64 -2.60
N THR A 186 8.21 13.31 -1.32
CA THR A 186 7.37 12.37 -0.56
C THR A 186 6.70 12.97 0.68
N GLY A 187 7.02 14.22 1.02
CA GLY A 187 6.45 14.93 2.16
C GLY A 187 7.15 14.65 3.50
N VAL A 188 7.99 13.62 3.59
CA VAL A 188 8.72 13.24 4.81
C VAL A 188 10.21 13.04 4.54
N ASP A 189 11.08 13.23 5.52
CA ASP A 189 12.49 12.84 5.39
C ASP A 189 12.66 11.31 5.50
N ASN A 190 13.83 10.82 5.09
CA ASN A 190 14.10 9.39 5.03
C ASN A 190 14.92 8.85 6.23
N ARG A 191 15.09 9.60 7.31
CA ARG A 191 15.93 9.18 8.45
C ARG A 191 15.48 7.85 9.05
N TYR A 192 14.19 7.72 9.32
CA TYR A 192 13.62 6.45 9.81
C TYR A 192 13.72 5.34 8.76
N ILE A 193 13.47 5.65 7.49
CA ILE A 193 13.54 4.70 6.38
C ILE A 193 14.95 4.10 6.28
N LEU A 194 15.98 4.94 6.27
CA LEU A 194 17.38 4.50 6.20
C LEU A 194 17.85 3.76 7.47
N ALA A 195 17.37 4.16 8.65
CA ALA A 195 17.63 3.42 9.89
C ALA A 195 16.98 2.02 9.85
N ASN A 196 15.74 1.94 9.37
CA ASN A 196 14.99 0.71 9.25
C ASN A 196 15.52 -0.20 8.13
N LEU A 197 16.06 0.37 7.05
CA LEU A 197 16.79 -0.38 6.03
C LEU A 197 17.97 -1.17 6.65
N ARG A 198 18.80 -0.50 7.46
CA ARG A 198 19.91 -1.16 8.18
C ARG A 198 19.38 -2.24 9.10
N THR A 199 18.33 -1.95 9.87
CA THR A 199 17.69 -2.95 10.75
C THR A 199 17.20 -4.17 9.97
N LEU A 200 16.62 -3.98 8.77
CA LEU A 200 16.18 -5.08 7.90
C LEU A 200 17.37 -5.90 7.40
N GLN A 201 18.43 -5.25 6.94
CA GLN A 201 19.66 -5.91 6.48
C GLN A 201 20.33 -6.74 7.59
N GLU A 202 20.41 -6.19 8.80
CA GLU A 202 20.99 -6.87 9.97
C GLU A 202 20.13 -8.02 10.50
N SER A 203 18.82 -8.01 10.22
CA SER A 203 17.90 -9.04 10.70
C SER A 203 18.04 -10.39 10.00
N GLY A 204 18.67 -10.44 8.82
CA GLY A 204 18.76 -11.64 7.99
C GLY A 204 17.41 -12.13 7.43
N LYS A 205 16.36 -11.34 7.58
CA LYS A 205 15.01 -11.70 7.09
C LYS A 205 14.98 -11.69 5.56
N PRO A 206 14.33 -12.68 4.91
CA PRO A 206 14.11 -12.67 3.48
C PRO A 206 13.43 -11.38 3.03
N CYS A 207 14.04 -10.65 2.09
CA CYS A 207 13.53 -9.37 1.65
C CYS A 207 13.96 -9.03 0.23
N ILE A 208 13.26 -8.05 -0.36
CA ILE A 208 13.66 -7.35 -1.57
C ILE A 208 13.44 -5.86 -1.37
N LEU A 209 14.38 -5.07 -1.86
CA LEU A 209 14.28 -3.62 -1.88
C LEU A 209 13.74 -3.16 -3.24
N ARG A 210 12.97 -2.08 -3.26
CA ARG A 210 12.35 -1.54 -4.49
C ARG A 210 12.60 -0.06 -4.64
N THR A 211 12.83 0.38 -5.89
CA THR A 211 12.90 1.79 -6.24
C THR A 211 12.02 2.05 -7.46
N PRO A 212 10.95 2.85 -7.35
CA PRO A 212 10.20 3.28 -8.50
C PRO A 212 11.01 4.27 -9.33
N LEU A 213 11.09 4.08 -10.65
CA LEU A 213 11.82 4.94 -11.57
C LEU A 213 10.93 6.09 -12.05
N ILE A 214 10.91 7.18 -11.29
CA ILE A 214 10.12 8.37 -11.63
C ILE A 214 10.99 9.33 -12.43
N PRO A 215 10.60 9.70 -13.68
CA PRO A 215 11.40 10.51 -14.58
C PRO A 215 11.91 11.81 -13.96
N GLY A 216 13.23 12.00 -13.95
CA GLY A 216 13.91 13.18 -13.42
C GLY A 216 13.85 13.33 -11.89
N ILE A 217 13.37 12.32 -11.17
CA ILE A 217 13.24 12.37 -9.69
C ILE A 217 14.01 11.22 -9.04
N THR A 218 13.59 10.00 -9.29
CA THR A 218 14.20 8.81 -8.65
C THR A 218 15.09 8.03 -9.59
N ASP A 219 14.93 8.20 -10.91
CA ASP A 219 15.67 7.52 -11.97
C ASP A 219 16.99 8.19 -12.36
N THR A 220 17.40 9.24 -11.64
CA THR A 220 18.69 9.93 -11.91
C THR A 220 19.86 9.03 -11.54
N ASP A 221 20.94 9.09 -12.32
CA ASP A 221 22.17 8.32 -12.07
C ASP A 221 22.74 8.57 -10.68
N GLU A 222 22.64 9.83 -10.19
CA GLU A 222 23.07 10.20 -8.84
C GLU A 222 22.28 9.45 -7.77
N ASN A 223 20.95 9.45 -7.86
CA ASN A 223 20.08 8.76 -6.91
C ASN A 223 20.29 7.25 -6.96
N LEU A 224 20.32 6.66 -8.15
CA LEU A 224 20.50 5.21 -8.31
C LEU A 224 21.86 4.74 -7.82
N THR A 225 22.92 5.53 -8.05
CA THR A 225 24.27 5.24 -7.51
C THR A 225 24.28 5.29 -6.00
N ALA A 226 23.66 6.32 -5.41
CA ALA A 226 23.56 6.45 -3.96
C ALA A 226 22.73 5.32 -3.33
N ILE A 227 21.60 4.95 -3.94
CA ILE A 227 20.79 3.81 -3.50
C ILE A 227 21.58 2.50 -3.61
N ARG A 228 22.33 2.29 -4.71
CA ARG A 228 23.17 1.09 -4.87
C ARG A 228 24.17 0.95 -3.71
N ALA A 229 24.75 2.05 -3.27
CA ALA A 229 25.66 2.04 -2.11
C ALA A 229 24.94 1.72 -0.79
N LEU A 230 23.67 2.12 -0.64
CA LEU A 230 22.87 1.84 0.57
C LEU A 230 22.38 0.39 0.62
N VAL A 231 21.97 -0.18 -0.51
CA VAL A 231 21.38 -1.52 -0.58
C VAL A 231 22.43 -2.63 -0.48
N GLY A 232 23.69 -2.37 -0.90
CA GLY A 232 24.77 -3.35 -0.86
C GLY A 232 24.42 -4.64 -1.59
N ASP A 233 24.56 -5.77 -0.92
CA ASP A 233 24.26 -7.12 -1.44
C ASP A 233 22.78 -7.53 -1.28
N THR A 234 21.94 -6.67 -0.68
CA THR A 234 20.52 -6.96 -0.53
C THR A 234 19.83 -6.99 -1.90
N PRO A 235 18.99 -7.99 -2.19
CA PRO A 235 18.20 -8.02 -3.44
C PRO A 235 17.49 -6.70 -3.68
N TRP A 236 17.69 -6.13 -4.86
CA TRP A 236 17.11 -4.84 -5.23
C TRP A 236 16.60 -4.85 -6.66
N GLU A 237 15.39 -4.35 -6.85
CA GLU A 237 14.77 -4.18 -8.16
C GLU A 237 14.27 -2.75 -8.36
N THR A 238 14.17 -2.36 -9.62
CA THR A 238 13.58 -1.09 -10.01
C THR A 238 12.24 -1.33 -10.69
N LEU A 239 11.27 -0.44 -10.42
CA LEU A 239 9.94 -0.52 -10.98
C LEU A 239 9.71 0.62 -11.97
N PRO A 240 9.25 0.35 -13.21
CA PRO A 240 8.98 1.40 -14.17
C PRO A 240 7.84 2.31 -13.69
N TYR A 241 7.91 3.59 -14.07
CA TYR A 241 6.85 4.54 -13.78
C TYR A 241 5.56 4.18 -14.53
N ASN A 242 4.44 4.25 -13.83
CA ASN A 242 3.11 4.08 -14.41
C ASN A 242 2.29 5.37 -14.29
N ALA A 243 2.04 6.05 -15.40
CA ALA A 243 1.33 7.34 -15.46
C ALA A 243 -0.19 7.24 -15.23
N LEU A 244 -0.77 6.04 -15.16
CA LEU A 244 -2.23 5.87 -15.08
C LEU A 244 -2.84 6.25 -13.72
N ALA A 245 -2.02 6.52 -12.72
CA ALA A 245 -2.47 6.89 -11.37
C ALA A 245 -3.33 8.16 -11.33
N GLY A 246 -3.06 9.14 -12.20
CA GLY A 246 -3.76 10.43 -12.23
C GLY A 246 -5.30 10.31 -12.37
N ALA A 247 -5.77 9.30 -13.11
CA ALA A 247 -7.21 9.06 -13.27
C ALA A 247 -7.94 8.76 -11.95
N LYS A 248 -7.25 8.11 -10.99
CA LYS A 248 -7.83 7.79 -9.68
C LYS A 248 -8.01 9.03 -8.80
N TYR A 249 -7.11 10.02 -8.90
CA TYR A 249 -7.13 11.22 -8.06
C TYR A 249 -8.42 12.03 -8.23
N LYS A 250 -8.89 12.15 -9.46
CA LYS A 250 -10.16 12.86 -9.79
C LYS A 250 -11.35 12.26 -9.03
N ASN A 251 -11.36 10.95 -8.81
CA ASN A 251 -12.43 10.26 -8.08
C ASN A 251 -12.53 10.69 -6.61
N PHE A 252 -11.48 11.28 -6.06
CA PHE A 252 -11.40 11.79 -4.68
C PHE A 252 -11.38 13.32 -4.61
N GLY A 253 -11.55 14.02 -5.74
CA GLY A 253 -11.43 15.47 -5.81
C GLY A 253 -10.01 15.98 -5.54
N MET A 254 -9.01 15.16 -5.84
CA MET A 254 -7.58 15.44 -5.60
C MET A 254 -6.86 15.74 -6.91
N THR A 255 -5.79 16.53 -6.81
CA THR A 255 -4.85 16.79 -7.92
C THR A 255 -3.71 15.78 -7.85
N TYR A 256 -3.34 15.20 -8.98
CA TYR A 256 -2.19 14.32 -9.09
C TYR A 256 -0.89 15.13 -9.19
N GLY A 257 0.10 14.81 -8.35
CA GLY A 257 1.34 15.59 -8.28
C GLY A 257 2.24 15.52 -9.51
N MET A 258 1.98 14.56 -10.41
CA MET A 258 2.74 14.34 -11.64
C MET A 258 1.97 14.74 -12.89
N ASP A 259 0.86 15.47 -12.76
CA ASP A 259 0.10 15.95 -13.92
C ASP A 259 1.02 16.77 -14.85
N GLY A 260 1.12 16.35 -16.10
CA GLY A 260 1.96 16.98 -17.12
C GLY A 260 3.34 16.30 -17.34
N LEU A 261 3.73 15.32 -16.54
CA LEU A 261 4.88 14.47 -16.85
C LEU A 261 4.47 13.38 -17.83
N THR A 262 4.95 13.47 -19.05
CA THR A 262 4.82 12.43 -20.06
C THR A 262 5.77 11.27 -19.76
N GLN A 263 5.30 10.05 -20.01
CA GLN A 263 6.21 8.90 -20.08
C GLN A 263 7.19 9.16 -21.23
N THR A 264 8.46 9.28 -20.91
CA THR A 264 9.55 9.30 -21.91
C THR A 264 10.09 7.89 -22.05
#